data_fe9190bf25861db5d7f8fa926cb3f2d1
#
_entry.id   fe9190bf25861db5d7f8fa926cb3f2d1
#
_cell.length_a   1.000
_cell.length_b   1.000
_cell.length_c   1.000
_cell.angle_alpha   90.00
_cell.angle_beta   90.00
_cell.angle_gamma   90.00
#
_symmetry.space_group_name_H-M   'P 1'
#
loop_
_entity.id
_entity.type
_entity.pdbx_description
1 polymer ?
#
loop_
_entity_poly.entity_id
_entity_poly.type
_entity_poly.pdbx_seq_one_letter_code
_entity_poly.pdbx_strand_id
1 'polypeptide(L)'
;YLRMYNIAHIYGIDTRALTRYIRKSGTMNGCISTENLHMNHLHHKLKLSFHSKLQDCVKIISTNKPYQWLTFKNLSKNYINTYNNIVINQKNLRIIIIDFGTKLNILRELSFYVKYLIIVPADTEYTTILAYKPDGILLSNGPGDPQSIPYATKTIHSLLEYNIPIFGICMGHQIFSLALGLQRFKLKFGHRGLNHPVGLNTNIEITSQNHGFAITNDLLINKKIFLGQVNYNDQTIASISHRKYPHFSVQYHPESSPGPHDSKHLFLHFIRVIQLTKKYSHG
;
A
#
# COMPACT_ATOMS: atom_id res chain seq x y z
N TYR A 1 -16.70 -0.12 20.28
CA TYR A 1 -15.87 0.52 19.23
C TYR A 1 -16.75 1.12 18.12
N LEU A 2 -17.49 0.31 17.34
CA LEU A 2 -18.28 0.82 16.19
C LEU A 2 -19.29 1.90 16.60
N ARG A 3 -19.99 1.72 17.72
CA ARG A 3 -20.91 2.74 18.26
C ARG A 3 -20.19 4.03 18.67
N MET A 4 -19.01 3.93 19.26
CA MET A 4 -18.20 5.08 19.70
C MET A 4 -17.78 5.97 18.52
N TYR A 5 -17.58 5.37 17.32
CA TYR A 5 -17.19 6.10 16.09
C TYR A 5 -18.35 6.29 15.11
N ASN A 6 -19.61 6.08 15.53
CA ASN A 6 -20.80 6.19 14.70
C ASN A 6 -20.73 5.40 13.38
N ILE A 7 -20.09 4.22 13.41
CA ILE A 7 -19.98 3.35 12.24
C ILE A 7 -21.23 2.49 12.13
N ALA A 8 -21.93 2.58 11.00
CA ALA A 8 -23.07 1.72 10.71
C ALA A 8 -22.65 0.25 10.72
N HIS A 9 -23.38 -0.58 11.45
CA HIS A 9 -23.06 -1.99 11.62
C HIS A 9 -24.31 -2.84 11.76
N ILE A 10 -24.20 -4.12 11.41
CA ILE A 10 -25.23 -5.13 11.54
C ILE A 10 -24.65 -6.36 12.23
N TYR A 11 -25.47 -7.06 13.04
CA TYR A 11 -25.11 -8.30 13.71
C TYR A 11 -26.24 -9.33 13.57
N GLY A 12 -25.96 -10.57 13.93
CA GLY A 12 -26.95 -11.65 13.87
C GLY A 12 -27.24 -12.18 12.46
N ILE A 13 -26.37 -11.88 11.48
CA ILE A 13 -26.49 -12.41 10.11
C ILE A 13 -25.55 -13.60 9.91
N ASP A 14 -25.91 -14.51 8.99
CA ASP A 14 -25.00 -15.57 8.53
C ASP A 14 -23.89 -15.00 7.64
N THR A 15 -22.78 -14.60 8.27
CA THR A 15 -21.61 -14.06 7.59
C THR A 15 -20.93 -15.09 6.68
N ARG A 16 -21.04 -16.40 7.00
CA ARG A 16 -20.49 -17.46 6.17
C ARG A 16 -21.28 -17.60 4.85
N ALA A 17 -22.61 -17.58 4.91
CA ALA A 17 -23.45 -17.60 3.72
C ALA A 17 -23.18 -16.36 2.85
N LEU A 18 -23.08 -15.17 3.45
CA LEU A 18 -22.74 -13.93 2.76
C LEU A 18 -21.37 -14.03 2.06
N THR A 19 -20.35 -14.53 2.74
CA THR A 19 -19.00 -14.72 2.18
C THR A 19 -19.02 -15.69 1.00
N ARG A 20 -19.72 -16.82 1.12
CA ARG A 20 -19.87 -17.80 0.03
C ARG A 20 -20.59 -17.18 -1.17
N TYR A 21 -21.61 -16.38 -0.94
CA TYR A 21 -22.34 -15.68 -1.99
C TYR A 21 -21.44 -14.70 -2.74
N ILE A 22 -20.68 -13.85 -2.03
CA ILE A 22 -19.73 -12.89 -2.63
C ILE A 22 -18.62 -13.62 -3.42
N ARG A 23 -18.11 -14.74 -2.91
CA ARG A 23 -17.10 -15.54 -3.64
C ARG A 23 -17.64 -16.10 -4.96
N LYS A 24 -18.90 -16.51 -4.98
CA LYS A 24 -19.55 -17.03 -6.19
C LYS A 24 -19.88 -15.92 -7.19
N SER A 25 -20.45 -14.83 -6.74
CA SER A 25 -21.01 -13.74 -7.57
C SER A 25 -20.01 -12.64 -7.89
N GLY A 26 -18.94 -12.50 -7.10
CA GLY A 26 -17.99 -11.39 -7.15
C GLY A 26 -18.38 -10.25 -6.23
N THR A 27 -17.55 -9.20 -6.22
CA THR A 27 -17.82 -7.98 -5.43
C THR A 27 -19.06 -7.27 -5.91
N MET A 28 -19.90 -6.84 -4.98
CA MET A 28 -21.14 -6.12 -5.25
C MET A 28 -21.34 -4.95 -4.30
N ASN A 29 -22.17 -4.00 -4.69
CA ASN A 29 -22.57 -2.92 -3.81
C ASN A 29 -23.54 -3.45 -2.75
N GLY A 30 -23.39 -2.94 -1.52
CA GLY A 30 -24.29 -3.27 -0.41
C GLY A 30 -24.74 -1.99 0.30
N CYS A 31 -25.89 -2.05 0.95
CA CYS A 31 -26.43 -0.97 1.76
C CYS A 31 -26.83 -1.52 3.13
N ILE A 32 -26.41 -0.80 4.18
CA ILE A 32 -26.89 -0.99 5.55
C ILE A 32 -27.61 0.27 5.95
N SER A 33 -28.84 0.13 6.48
CA SER A 33 -29.65 1.29 6.90
C SER A 33 -30.33 0.99 8.22
N THR A 34 -30.36 1.99 9.10
CA THR A 34 -31.11 2.01 10.37
C THR A 34 -32.31 2.98 10.30
N GLU A 35 -32.38 3.82 9.27
CA GLU A 35 -33.39 4.88 9.14
C GLU A 35 -34.54 4.49 8.20
N ASN A 36 -34.18 4.07 7.00
CA ASN A 36 -35.15 3.70 5.98
C ASN A 36 -34.99 2.22 5.62
N LEU A 37 -36.05 1.44 5.85
CA LEU A 37 -36.06 0.00 5.63
C LEU A 37 -36.78 -0.41 4.32
N HIS A 38 -37.31 0.55 3.55
CA HIS A 38 -37.99 0.26 2.30
C HIS A 38 -37.00 -0.21 1.22
N MET A 39 -37.16 -1.45 0.78
CA MET A 39 -36.29 -2.12 -0.19
C MET A 39 -36.10 -1.29 -1.46
N ASN A 40 -37.17 -0.74 -2.04
CA ASN A 40 -37.09 0.05 -3.27
C ASN A 40 -36.23 1.31 -3.11
N HIS A 41 -36.31 1.98 -1.96
CA HIS A 41 -35.48 3.14 -1.66
C HIS A 41 -33.99 2.75 -1.51
N LEU A 42 -33.71 1.65 -0.83
CA LEU A 42 -32.34 1.14 -0.69
C LEU A 42 -31.75 0.71 -2.04
N HIS A 43 -32.53 0.02 -2.88
CA HIS A 43 -32.12 -0.31 -4.24
C HIS A 43 -31.85 0.94 -5.10
N HIS A 44 -32.66 1.99 -4.98
CA HIS A 44 -32.41 3.24 -5.69
C HIS A 44 -31.09 3.90 -5.24
N LYS A 45 -30.84 3.98 -3.93
CA LYS A 45 -29.55 4.46 -3.39
C LYS A 45 -28.36 3.65 -3.90
N LEU A 46 -28.47 2.32 -3.97
CA LEU A 46 -27.45 1.44 -4.52
C LEU A 46 -27.16 1.75 -6.00
N LYS A 47 -28.19 1.96 -6.81
CA LYS A 47 -28.03 2.34 -8.23
C LYS A 47 -27.29 3.67 -8.39
N LEU A 48 -27.64 4.67 -7.60
CA LEU A 48 -26.95 5.98 -7.63
C LEU A 48 -25.49 5.87 -7.21
N SER A 49 -25.15 4.99 -6.26
CA SER A 49 -23.76 4.77 -5.82
C SER A 49 -22.86 4.12 -6.89
N PHE A 50 -23.44 3.56 -7.96
CA PHE A 50 -22.68 2.97 -9.07
C PHE A 50 -21.83 4.00 -9.83
N HIS A 51 -22.25 5.24 -9.87
CA HIS A 51 -21.55 6.33 -10.57
C HIS A 51 -20.32 6.84 -9.80
N SER A 52 -20.21 6.54 -8.50
CA SER A 52 -19.06 6.92 -7.69
C SER A 52 -17.81 6.03 -7.90
N LYS A 53 -17.89 4.96 -8.69
CA LYS A 53 -16.78 4.01 -8.93
C LYS A 53 -15.59 4.59 -9.70
N LEU A 54 -15.78 5.71 -10.40
CA LEU A 54 -14.72 6.42 -11.14
C LEU A 54 -14.09 7.56 -10.32
N GLN A 55 -14.48 7.69 -9.05
CA GLN A 55 -13.99 8.77 -8.22
C GLN A 55 -12.56 8.49 -7.75
N ASP A 56 -11.72 9.52 -7.88
CA ASP A 56 -10.37 9.51 -7.32
C ASP A 56 -10.44 9.53 -5.78
N CYS A 57 -10.53 8.32 -5.20
CA CYS A 57 -10.59 8.15 -3.74
C CYS A 57 -9.29 8.61 -3.07
N VAL A 58 -8.16 8.53 -3.77
CA VAL A 58 -6.86 8.93 -3.25
C VAL A 58 -6.84 10.44 -3.01
N LYS A 59 -7.35 11.24 -3.94
CA LYS A 59 -7.41 12.70 -3.80
C LYS A 59 -8.23 13.15 -2.60
N ILE A 60 -9.24 12.37 -2.22
CA ILE A 60 -10.11 12.69 -1.07
C ILE A 60 -9.39 12.48 0.26
N ILE A 61 -8.51 11.47 0.35
CA ILE A 61 -7.90 11.04 1.62
C ILE A 61 -6.44 11.42 1.76
N SER A 62 -5.76 11.72 0.65
CA SER A 62 -4.36 12.18 0.66
C SER A 62 -4.25 13.50 1.44
N THR A 63 -3.08 13.71 2.04
CA THR A 63 -2.79 14.99 2.67
C THR A 63 -2.87 16.15 1.68
N ASN A 64 -3.40 17.30 2.13
CA ASN A 64 -3.51 18.50 1.27
C ASN A 64 -2.21 19.30 1.18
N LYS A 65 -1.27 19.10 2.13
CA LYS A 65 0.00 19.84 2.21
C LYS A 65 1.09 18.91 2.69
N PRO A 66 2.34 19.09 2.24
CA PRO A 66 3.48 18.37 2.79
C PRO A 66 3.62 18.61 4.29
N TYR A 67 3.93 17.56 5.03
CA TYR A 67 4.24 17.67 6.45
C TYR A 67 5.35 16.68 6.84
N GLN A 68 6.06 17.01 7.92
CA GLN A 68 7.05 16.13 8.50
C GLN A 68 6.42 15.30 9.61
N TRP A 69 6.56 13.97 9.54
CA TRP A 69 6.19 13.08 10.64
C TRP A 69 7.22 13.18 11.75
N LEU A 70 6.77 13.57 12.95
CA LEU A 70 7.62 13.69 14.13
C LEU A 70 7.89 12.31 14.70
N THR A 71 9.12 11.85 14.56
CA THR A 71 9.57 10.56 15.05
C THR A 71 9.66 10.53 16.58
N PHE A 72 9.46 9.36 17.20
CA PHE A 72 9.68 9.00 18.60
C PHE A 72 8.97 9.81 19.69
N LYS A 73 8.89 11.14 19.63
CA LYS A 73 8.28 11.93 20.70
C LYS A 73 6.77 11.68 20.91
N ASN A 74 6.08 11.12 19.90
CA ASN A 74 4.65 10.85 19.92
C ASN A 74 4.30 9.37 20.08
N LEU A 75 5.29 8.48 20.24
CA LEU A 75 5.02 7.08 20.55
C LEU A 75 4.72 6.98 22.05
N SER A 76 3.60 6.34 22.40
CA SER A 76 3.26 6.08 23.82
C SER A 76 4.38 5.29 24.49
N LYS A 77 4.63 5.53 25.80
CA LYS A 77 5.64 4.82 26.61
C LYS A 77 5.53 3.28 26.44
N ASN A 78 4.34 2.75 26.25
CA ASN A 78 4.12 1.31 26.04
C ASN A 78 4.71 0.78 24.73
N TYR A 79 4.76 1.59 23.68
CA TYR A 79 5.40 1.22 22.41
C TYR A 79 6.93 1.22 22.53
N ILE A 80 7.48 2.16 23.30
CA ILE A 80 8.93 2.26 23.58
C ILE A 80 9.42 1.06 24.37
N ASN A 81 8.65 0.59 25.38
CA ASN A 81 9.04 -0.54 26.24
C ASN A 81 9.10 -1.88 25.51
N THR A 82 8.29 -2.09 24.48
CA THR A 82 8.30 -3.32 23.67
C THR A 82 9.52 -3.41 22.76
N TYR A 83 10.18 -2.30 22.48
CA TYR A 83 11.31 -2.20 21.53
C TYR A 83 12.61 -1.65 22.16
N ASN A 84 12.70 -1.56 23.50
CA ASN A 84 13.83 -1.00 24.23
C ASN A 84 15.21 -1.65 23.95
N ASN A 85 15.25 -2.82 23.30
CA ASN A 85 16.49 -3.47 22.87
C ASN A 85 16.92 -3.08 21.43
N ILE A 86 16.14 -2.23 20.75
CA ILE A 86 16.44 -1.76 19.41
C ILE A 86 16.48 -0.22 19.45
N VAL A 87 17.37 0.34 20.27
CA VAL A 87 17.81 1.71 20.04
C VAL A 87 18.72 1.68 18.81
N ILE A 88 18.09 1.54 17.67
CA ILE A 88 18.77 1.69 16.40
C ILE A 88 19.14 3.16 16.31
N ASN A 89 20.42 3.44 16.18
CA ASN A 89 20.92 4.75 15.78
C ASN A 89 20.11 5.22 14.57
N GLN A 90 19.09 6.06 14.80
CA GLN A 90 18.26 6.58 13.73
C GLN A 90 19.17 7.23 12.70
N LYS A 91 19.13 6.69 11.49
CA LYS A 91 19.98 7.20 10.42
C LYS A 91 19.53 8.60 10.02
N ASN A 92 20.49 9.47 9.77
CA ASN A 92 20.24 10.80 9.25
C ASN A 92 19.84 10.73 7.76
N LEU A 93 18.77 9.96 7.48
CA LEU A 93 18.20 9.72 6.16
C LEU A 93 16.89 10.47 6.03
N ARG A 94 16.59 10.92 4.81
CA ARG A 94 15.35 11.59 4.44
C ARG A 94 14.56 10.68 3.51
N ILE A 95 13.39 10.24 3.96
CA ILE A 95 12.46 9.46 3.17
C ILE A 95 11.26 10.32 2.85
N ILE A 96 10.92 10.39 1.56
CA ILE A 96 9.67 10.99 1.10
C ILE A 96 8.63 9.90 0.97
N ILE A 97 7.44 10.13 1.52
CA ILE A 97 6.30 9.23 1.43
C ILE A 97 5.24 9.91 0.57
N ILE A 98 4.92 9.33 -0.57
CA ILE A 98 3.81 9.80 -1.41
C ILE A 98 2.53 9.18 -0.84
N ASP A 99 1.62 10.06 -0.41
CA ASP A 99 0.44 9.69 0.38
C ASP A 99 -0.76 9.34 -0.51
N PHE A 100 -0.95 8.06 -0.77
CA PHE A 100 -2.16 7.54 -1.42
C PHE A 100 -3.25 7.13 -0.42
N GLY A 101 -3.06 7.38 0.87
CA GLY A 101 -3.89 6.94 1.99
C GLY A 101 -3.09 6.12 2.99
N THR A 102 -2.01 6.69 3.46
CA THR A 102 -0.98 6.04 4.25
C THR A 102 -1.52 5.52 5.59
N LYS A 103 -1.38 4.23 5.84
CA LYS A 103 -1.60 3.67 7.17
C LYS A 103 -0.53 4.18 8.15
N LEU A 104 -0.98 4.66 9.31
CA LEU A 104 -0.09 5.20 10.34
C LEU A 104 1.01 4.20 10.77
N ASN A 105 0.74 2.89 10.65
CA ASN A 105 1.73 1.90 11.03
C ASN A 105 2.94 1.86 10.08
N ILE A 106 2.79 2.23 8.82
CA ILE A 106 3.93 2.42 7.88
C ILE A 106 4.86 3.50 8.40
N LEU A 107 4.29 4.64 8.85
CA LEU A 107 5.07 5.75 9.41
C LEU A 107 5.78 5.34 10.70
N ARG A 108 5.09 4.60 11.57
CA ARG A 108 5.65 4.09 12.83
C ARG A 108 6.82 3.14 12.56
N GLU A 109 6.66 2.19 11.65
CA GLU A 109 7.73 1.23 11.31
C GLU A 109 8.97 1.94 10.75
N LEU A 110 8.80 2.88 9.82
CA LEU A 110 9.92 3.66 9.31
C LEU A 110 10.58 4.55 10.37
N SER A 111 9.79 5.08 11.31
CA SER A 111 10.28 5.95 12.39
C SER A 111 11.31 5.28 13.29
N PHE A 112 11.37 3.95 13.35
CA PHE A 112 12.42 3.24 14.08
C PHE A 112 13.80 3.38 13.44
N TYR A 113 13.85 3.60 12.13
CA TYR A 113 15.09 3.53 11.36
C TYR A 113 15.61 4.90 10.93
N VAL A 114 14.73 5.89 10.73
CA VAL A 114 15.11 7.17 10.12
C VAL A 114 14.58 8.36 10.89
N LYS A 115 15.30 9.48 10.77
CA LYS A 115 15.01 10.73 11.49
C LYS A 115 14.01 11.60 10.74
N TYR A 116 14.05 11.60 9.40
CA TYR A 116 13.23 12.50 8.59
C TYR A 116 12.29 11.73 7.69
N LEU A 117 10.99 11.75 8.02
CA LEU A 117 9.90 11.28 7.19
C LEU A 117 9.09 12.50 6.75
N ILE A 118 9.04 12.75 5.45
CA ILE A 118 8.25 13.84 4.87
C ILE A 118 7.15 13.20 4.03
N ILE A 119 5.91 13.50 4.39
CA ILE A 119 4.72 13.04 3.70
C ILE A 119 4.29 14.11 2.71
N VAL A 120 4.10 13.74 1.46
CA VAL A 120 3.68 14.65 0.39
C VAL A 120 2.36 14.18 -0.23
N PRO A 121 1.53 15.11 -0.75
CA PRO A 121 0.31 14.79 -1.47
C PRO A 121 0.54 13.81 -2.63
N ALA A 122 -0.49 13.03 -2.96
CA ALA A 122 -0.45 12.03 -4.04
C ALA A 122 -0.16 12.63 -5.42
N ASP A 123 -0.55 13.88 -5.64
CA ASP A 123 -0.40 14.62 -6.89
C ASP A 123 0.88 15.48 -6.95
N THR A 124 1.80 15.29 -5.98
CA THR A 124 3.08 16.02 -5.97
C THR A 124 3.92 15.65 -7.19
N GLU A 125 4.38 16.66 -7.92
CA GLU A 125 5.24 16.47 -9.09
C GLU A 125 6.62 15.93 -8.71
N TYR A 126 7.22 15.14 -9.61
CA TYR A 126 8.52 14.51 -9.38
C TYR A 126 9.65 15.54 -9.12
N THR A 127 9.61 16.71 -9.76
CA THR A 127 10.58 17.80 -9.55
C THR A 127 10.53 18.35 -8.13
N THR A 128 9.33 18.51 -7.57
CA THR A 128 9.13 18.90 -6.17
C THR A 128 9.64 17.82 -5.21
N ILE A 129 9.39 16.53 -5.53
CA ILE A 129 9.91 15.41 -4.72
C ILE A 129 11.43 15.43 -4.71
N LEU A 130 12.08 15.61 -5.85
CA LEU A 130 13.53 15.69 -5.98
C LEU A 130 14.12 16.91 -5.26
N ALA A 131 13.41 18.04 -5.22
CA ALA A 131 13.83 19.25 -4.49
C ALA A 131 14.00 19.02 -2.98
N TYR A 132 13.27 18.04 -2.42
CA TYR A 132 13.48 17.61 -1.03
C TYR A 132 14.78 16.82 -0.82
N LYS A 133 15.53 16.47 -1.89
CA LYS A 133 16.75 15.64 -1.84
C LYS A 133 16.53 14.34 -1.07
N PRO A 134 15.61 13.47 -1.51
CA PRO A 134 15.30 12.23 -0.82
C PRO A 134 16.47 11.25 -0.90
N ASP A 135 16.71 10.53 0.19
CA ASP A 135 17.57 9.34 0.21
C ASP A 135 16.80 8.09 -0.24
N GLY A 136 15.47 8.09 -0.09
CA GLY A 136 14.55 7.04 -0.53
C GLY A 136 13.13 7.57 -0.65
N ILE A 137 12.31 6.90 -1.46
CA ILE A 137 10.91 7.24 -1.71
C ILE A 137 10.04 6.02 -1.37
N LEU A 138 9.00 6.22 -0.57
CA LEU A 138 7.98 5.20 -0.30
C LEU A 138 6.67 5.59 -0.98
N LEU A 139 6.10 4.65 -1.73
CA LEU A 139 4.78 4.74 -2.31
C LEU A 139 3.81 4.02 -1.38
N SER A 140 2.92 4.76 -0.74
CA SER A 140 2.07 4.20 0.30
C SER A 140 0.96 3.29 -0.24
N ASN A 141 0.28 2.61 0.66
CA ASN A 141 -1.01 2.00 0.38
C ASN A 141 -2.08 3.05 0.09
N GLY A 142 -3.21 2.65 -0.48
CA GLY A 142 -4.35 3.52 -0.76
C GLY A 142 -5.57 2.77 -1.27
N PRO A 143 -6.74 3.41 -1.33
CA PRO A 143 -7.99 2.83 -1.85
C PRO A 143 -8.15 3.04 -3.34
N GLY A 144 -9.09 2.29 -3.92
CA GLY A 144 -9.59 2.52 -5.27
C GLY A 144 -8.88 1.75 -6.37
N ASP A 145 -9.04 2.24 -7.58
CA ASP A 145 -8.42 1.71 -8.79
C ASP A 145 -7.16 2.52 -9.12
N PRO A 146 -5.98 1.90 -9.27
CA PRO A 146 -4.76 2.64 -9.61
C PRO A 146 -4.83 3.40 -10.94
N GLN A 147 -5.71 2.99 -11.86
CA GLN A 147 -5.93 3.73 -13.11
C GLN A 147 -6.71 5.04 -12.92
N SER A 148 -7.38 5.25 -11.78
CA SER A 148 -8.08 6.52 -11.50
C SER A 148 -7.12 7.66 -11.13
N ILE A 149 -5.84 7.38 -10.92
CA ILE A 149 -4.81 8.35 -10.50
C ILE A 149 -3.62 8.39 -11.48
N PRO A 150 -3.84 8.73 -12.76
CA PRO A 150 -2.79 8.73 -13.79
C PRO A 150 -1.65 9.72 -13.50
N TYR A 151 -1.92 10.79 -12.77
CA TYR A 151 -0.90 11.75 -12.33
C TYR A 151 0.19 11.09 -11.47
N ALA A 152 -0.20 10.19 -10.56
CA ALA A 152 0.74 9.44 -9.73
C ALA A 152 1.60 8.51 -10.58
N THR A 153 0.99 7.76 -11.51
CA THR A 153 1.73 6.89 -12.44
C THR A 153 2.76 7.68 -13.25
N LYS A 154 2.39 8.88 -13.76
CA LYS A 154 3.30 9.77 -14.49
C LYS A 154 4.47 10.24 -13.62
N THR A 155 4.20 10.69 -12.40
CA THR A 155 5.23 11.10 -11.45
C THR A 155 6.21 9.95 -11.16
N ILE A 156 5.69 8.74 -10.89
CA ILE A 156 6.55 7.58 -10.59
C ILE A 156 7.34 7.18 -11.83
N HIS A 157 6.75 7.18 -13.02
CA HIS A 157 7.47 6.90 -14.27
C HIS A 157 8.70 7.82 -14.41
N SER A 158 8.55 9.13 -14.13
CA SER A 158 9.68 10.08 -14.19
C SER A 158 10.74 9.81 -13.11
N LEU A 159 10.35 9.26 -11.95
CA LEU A 159 11.27 8.94 -10.85
C LEU A 159 12.06 7.63 -11.08
N LEU A 160 11.58 6.73 -11.95
CA LEU A 160 12.21 5.42 -12.17
C LEU A 160 13.63 5.49 -12.72
N GLU A 161 14.01 6.58 -13.39
CA GLU A 161 15.34 6.74 -13.98
C GLU A 161 16.39 7.26 -12.98
N TYR A 162 15.95 7.67 -11.79
CA TYR A 162 16.84 8.15 -10.73
C TYR A 162 17.31 6.98 -9.87
N ASN A 163 18.57 7.01 -9.49
CA ASN A 163 19.15 5.99 -8.58
C ASN A 163 18.78 6.25 -7.11
N ILE A 164 17.50 6.58 -6.85
CA ILE A 164 16.94 6.78 -5.52
C ILE A 164 16.05 5.58 -5.21
N PRO A 165 16.33 4.79 -4.18
CA PRO A 165 15.51 3.61 -3.83
C PRO A 165 14.02 3.94 -3.70
N ILE A 166 13.18 3.15 -4.37
CA ILE A 166 11.72 3.26 -4.28
C ILE A 166 11.17 1.97 -3.67
N PHE A 167 10.30 2.11 -2.67
CA PHE A 167 9.55 1.00 -2.08
C PHE A 167 8.05 1.24 -2.21
N GLY A 168 7.33 0.36 -2.92
CA GLY A 168 5.88 0.45 -3.12
C GLY A 168 5.10 -0.58 -2.28
N ILE A 169 4.02 -0.15 -1.60
CA ILE A 169 3.16 -0.99 -0.77
C ILE A 169 1.72 -0.94 -1.30
N CYS A 170 1.14 -2.07 -1.65
CA CYS A 170 -0.25 -2.26 -2.07
C CYS A 170 -0.63 -1.34 -3.25
N MET A 171 -1.30 -0.22 -3.05
CA MET A 171 -1.55 0.79 -4.11
C MET A 171 -0.24 1.27 -4.73
N GLY A 172 0.79 1.51 -3.91
CA GLY A 172 2.13 1.90 -4.37
C GLY A 172 2.78 0.83 -5.26
N HIS A 173 2.55 -0.46 -4.98
CA HIS A 173 2.99 -1.55 -5.87
C HIS A 173 2.27 -1.49 -7.22
N GLN A 174 0.95 -1.25 -7.21
CA GLN A 174 0.16 -1.19 -8.44
C GLN A 174 0.58 0.00 -9.32
N ILE A 175 0.76 1.20 -8.72
CA ILE A 175 1.22 2.39 -9.44
C ILE A 175 2.65 2.20 -9.97
N PHE A 176 3.55 1.64 -9.16
CA PHE A 176 4.91 1.31 -9.57
C PHE A 176 4.91 0.34 -10.77
N SER A 177 4.06 -0.68 -10.74
CA SER A 177 3.89 -1.64 -11.83
C SER A 177 3.36 -1.00 -13.11
N LEU A 178 2.33 -0.14 -12.99
CA LEU A 178 1.79 0.63 -14.13
C LEU A 178 2.85 1.58 -14.73
N ALA A 179 3.66 2.23 -13.89
CA ALA A 179 4.74 3.10 -14.33
C ALA A 179 5.84 2.32 -15.09
N LEU A 180 6.02 1.04 -14.80
CA LEU A 180 6.90 0.13 -15.53
C LEU A 180 6.26 -0.46 -16.80
N GLY A 181 4.99 -0.10 -17.11
CA GLY A 181 4.28 -0.56 -18.30
C GLY A 181 3.52 -1.88 -18.14
N LEU A 182 3.42 -2.42 -16.92
CA LEU A 182 2.55 -3.56 -16.66
C LEU A 182 1.08 -3.12 -16.64
N GLN A 183 0.18 -4.08 -16.80
CA GLN A 183 -1.25 -3.84 -16.74
C GLN A 183 -1.84 -4.35 -15.42
N ARG A 184 -2.96 -3.79 -15.02
CA ARG A 184 -3.74 -4.26 -13.88
C ARG A 184 -5.02 -4.93 -14.34
N PHE A 185 -5.55 -5.84 -13.55
CA PHE A 185 -6.89 -6.41 -13.72
C PHE A 185 -7.66 -6.40 -12.41
N LYS A 186 -8.98 -6.46 -12.52
CA LYS A 186 -9.85 -6.53 -11.34
C LYS A 186 -10.06 -7.98 -10.93
N LEU A 187 -9.76 -8.29 -9.67
CA LEU A 187 -10.04 -9.58 -9.07
C LEU A 187 -11.56 -9.76 -8.88
N LYS A 188 -12.05 -10.96 -9.01
CA LYS A 188 -13.49 -11.29 -8.88
C LYS A 188 -14.05 -10.84 -7.52
N PHE A 189 -13.36 -11.12 -6.43
CA PHE A 189 -13.75 -10.74 -5.05
C PHE A 189 -12.65 -10.06 -4.25
N GLY A 190 -11.45 -9.90 -4.84
CA GLY A 190 -10.28 -9.31 -4.20
C GLY A 190 -9.61 -10.23 -3.18
N HIS A 191 -8.39 -9.85 -2.77
CA HIS A 191 -7.71 -10.46 -1.64
C HIS A 191 -8.02 -9.63 -0.39
N ARG A 192 -8.70 -10.23 0.58
CA ARG A 192 -9.09 -9.60 1.84
C ARG A 192 -8.96 -10.61 2.97
N GLY A 193 -7.87 -10.48 3.73
CA GLY A 193 -7.58 -11.39 4.83
C GLY A 193 -6.18 -11.20 5.39
N LEU A 194 -5.92 -11.87 6.51
CA LEU A 194 -4.68 -11.79 7.27
C LEU A 194 -3.82 -13.05 7.10
N ASN A 195 -4.18 -13.95 6.20
CA ASN A 195 -3.63 -15.29 6.08
C ASN A 195 -3.35 -15.69 4.62
N HIS A 196 -2.95 -14.73 3.79
CA HIS A 196 -2.57 -15.01 2.41
C HIS A 196 -1.10 -15.43 2.34
N PRO A 197 -0.82 -16.68 1.92
CA PRO A 197 0.55 -17.14 1.73
C PRO A 197 1.14 -16.53 0.46
N VAL A 198 2.30 -15.92 0.57
CA VAL A 198 3.08 -15.43 -0.56
C VAL A 198 4.48 -15.99 -0.51
N GLY A 199 5.15 -16.11 -1.65
CA GLY A 199 6.52 -16.57 -1.68
C GLY A 199 7.03 -16.85 -3.07
N LEU A 200 8.26 -17.35 -3.09
CA LEU A 200 8.92 -17.89 -4.28
C LEU A 200 9.67 -19.18 -3.86
N ASN A 201 9.46 -20.25 -4.60
CA ASN A 201 10.02 -21.57 -4.29
C ASN A 201 9.60 -22.07 -2.88
N THR A 202 10.57 -22.24 -1.96
CA THR A 202 10.37 -22.80 -0.62
C THR A 202 10.13 -21.74 0.47
N ASN A 203 10.38 -20.48 0.16
CA ASN A 203 10.20 -19.40 1.14
C ASN A 203 8.77 -18.90 1.11
N ILE A 204 8.05 -19.06 2.23
CA ILE A 204 6.65 -18.67 2.38
C ILE A 204 6.54 -17.68 3.53
N GLU A 205 5.82 -16.57 3.28
CA GLU A 205 5.39 -15.61 4.29
C GLU A 205 3.87 -15.57 4.33
N ILE A 206 3.31 -15.43 5.52
CA ILE A 206 1.88 -15.20 5.70
C ILE A 206 1.66 -13.69 5.76
N THR A 207 0.77 -13.19 4.91
CA THR A 207 0.61 -11.75 4.70
C THR A 207 -0.81 -11.26 4.91
N SER A 208 -0.90 -9.98 5.30
CA SER A 208 -2.16 -9.23 5.32
C SER A 208 -2.39 -8.62 3.93
N GLN A 209 -3.59 -8.84 3.37
CA GLN A 209 -3.96 -8.29 2.06
C GLN A 209 -5.35 -7.66 2.11
N ASN A 210 -5.52 -6.52 1.43
CA ASN A 210 -6.80 -5.85 1.25
C ASN A 210 -6.80 -5.04 -0.05
N HIS A 211 -6.98 -5.72 -1.18
CA HIS A 211 -7.01 -5.08 -2.49
C HIS A 211 -7.99 -5.77 -3.44
N GLY A 212 -8.55 -5.00 -4.37
CA GLY A 212 -9.49 -5.48 -5.39
C GLY A 212 -8.88 -5.63 -6.78
N PHE A 213 -7.66 -5.14 -6.97
CA PHE A 213 -6.92 -5.19 -8.24
C PHE A 213 -5.59 -5.90 -8.04
N ALA A 214 -5.11 -6.57 -9.08
CA ALA A 214 -3.80 -7.19 -9.14
C ALA A 214 -3.11 -6.85 -10.47
N ILE A 215 -1.83 -7.12 -10.56
CA ILE A 215 -1.02 -6.86 -11.75
C ILE A 215 -0.98 -8.12 -12.63
N THR A 216 -1.10 -7.93 -13.96
CA THR A 216 -1.02 -9.03 -14.92
C THR A 216 0.39 -9.62 -14.96
N ASN A 217 0.47 -10.92 -15.28
CA ASN A 217 1.74 -11.64 -15.34
C ASN A 217 2.41 -11.52 -16.74
N ASP A 218 2.50 -10.31 -17.26
CA ASP A 218 3.15 -10.01 -18.55
C ASP A 218 4.68 -9.82 -18.40
N LEU A 219 5.27 -10.39 -17.36
CA LEU A 219 6.68 -10.22 -16.99
C LEU A 219 7.63 -10.79 -18.05
N LEU A 220 7.21 -11.78 -18.83
CA LEU A 220 8.02 -12.35 -19.91
C LEU A 220 8.36 -11.33 -21.00
N ILE A 221 7.53 -10.30 -21.15
CA ILE A 221 7.70 -9.24 -22.13
C ILE A 221 8.54 -8.07 -21.56
N ASN A 222 8.49 -7.87 -20.23
CA ASN A 222 9.17 -6.73 -19.61
C ASN A 222 10.52 -7.11 -19.02
N LYS A 223 11.58 -6.92 -19.82
CA LYS A 223 12.98 -7.18 -19.44
C LYS A 223 13.51 -6.31 -18.29
N LYS A 224 12.76 -5.32 -17.84
CA LYS A 224 13.18 -4.40 -16.73
C LYS A 224 12.85 -4.94 -15.35
N ILE A 225 12.07 -6.01 -15.23
CA ILE A 225 11.46 -6.47 -13.98
C ILE A 225 11.95 -7.86 -13.59
N PHE A 226 12.17 -8.06 -12.29
CA PHE A 226 12.25 -9.37 -11.65
C PHE A 226 10.96 -9.66 -10.89
N LEU A 227 10.42 -10.86 -11.04
CA LEU A 227 9.39 -11.40 -10.16
C LEU A 227 10.02 -11.77 -8.82
N GLY A 228 9.51 -11.20 -7.72
CA GLY A 228 9.97 -11.51 -6.38
C GLY A 228 9.16 -12.63 -5.74
N GLN A 229 7.85 -12.45 -5.66
CA GLN A 229 6.93 -13.38 -4.98
C GLN A 229 5.60 -13.47 -5.71
N VAL A 230 4.90 -14.58 -5.52
CA VAL A 230 3.52 -14.80 -5.97
C VAL A 230 2.61 -15.16 -4.79
N ASN A 231 1.32 -14.88 -4.92
CA ASN A 231 0.31 -15.38 -4.00
C ASN A 231 0.03 -16.86 -4.33
N TYR A 232 0.24 -17.75 -3.36
CA TYR A 232 0.07 -19.20 -3.60
C TYR A 232 -1.38 -19.64 -3.78
N ASN A 233 -2.36 -18.80 -3.45
CA ASN A 233 -3.77 -19.14 -3.66
C ASN A 233 -4.19 -19.07 -5.13
N ASP A 234 -3.60 -18.15 -5.93
CA ASP A 234 -4.06 -17.88 -7.29
C ASP A 234 -2.95 -17.43 -8.26
N GLN A 235 -1.69 -17.51 -7.84
CA GLN A 235 -0.50 -17.18 -8.63
C GLN A 235 -0.44 -15.73 -9.11
N THR A 236 -1.19 -14.83 -8.51
CA THR A 236 -1.05 -13.40 -8.78
C THR A 236 0.29 -12.86 -8.28
N ILE A 237 0.81 -11.84 -8.94
CA ILE A 237 2.06 -11.19 -8.55
C ILE A 237 1.91 -10.57 -7.16
N ALA A 238 2.79 -10.95 -6.24
CA ALA A 238 2.82 -10.42 -4.88
C ALA A 238 3.99 -9.46 -4.63
N SER A 239 5.08 -9.59 -5.37
CA SER A 239 6.18 -8.61 -5.35
C SER A 239 6.96 -8.58 -6.65
N ILE A 240 7.51 -7.39 -6.96
CA ILE A 240 8.43 -7.18 -8.08
C ILE A 240 9.60 -6.29 -7.67
N SER A 241 10.71 -6.41 -8.39
CA SER A 241 11.83 -5.48 -8.30
C SER A 241 12.32 -5.06 -9.68
N HIS A 242 12.92 -3.87 -9.76
CA HIS A 242 13.53 -3.37 -10.99
C HIS A 242 14.92 -3.99 -11.19
N ARG A 243 15.28 -4.39 -12.41
CA ARG A 243 16.56 -5.09 -12.69
C ARG A 243 17.80 -4.20 -12.57
N LYS A 244 17.66 -2.92 -12.86
CA LYS A 244 18.79 -1.97 -12.93
C LYS A 244 18.86 -1.05 -11.71
N TYR A 245 17.71 -0.59 -11.23
CA TYR A 245 17.61 0.41 -10.18
C TYR A 245 17.17 -0.21 -8.85
N PRO A 246 17.47 0.40 -7.71
CA PRO A 246 17.17 -0.15 -6.38
C PRO A 246 15.69 0.03 -5.99
N HIS A 247 14.77 -0.35 -6.88
CA HIS A 247 13.34 -0.20 -6.71
C HIS A 247 12.67 -1.54 -6.54
N PHE A 248 11.76 -1.65 -5.59
CA PHE A 248 10.97 -2.85 -5.36
C PHE A 248 9.60 -2.52 -4.78
N SER A 249 8.67 -3.47 -4.84
CA SER A 249 7.33 -3.28 -4.33
C SER A 249 6.65 -4.59 -3.96
N VAL A 250 5.68 -4.50 -3.03
CA VAL A 250 4.87 -5.62 -2.57
C VAL A 250 3.38 -5.28 -2.62
N GLN A 251 2.56 -6.25 -3.03
CA GLN A 251 1.10 -6.09 -3.12
C GLN A 251 0.41 -6.18 -1.76
N TYR A 252 1.04 -6.85 -0.81
CA TYR A 252 0.54 -7.04 0.56
C TYR A 252 0.98 -5.91 1.50
N HIS A 253 0.57 -6.01 2.78
CA HIS A 253 0.81 -5.02 3.82
C HIS A 253 1.87 -5.48 4.82
N PRO A 254 3.18 -5.17 4.60
CA PRO A 254 4.25 -5.57 5.51
C PRO A 254 4.17 -4.87 6.87
N GLU A 255 3.47 -3.74 6.95
CA GLU A 255 3.22 -3.01 8.19
C GLU A 255 2.20 -3.70 9.09
N SER A 256 1.44 -4.67 8.57
CA SER A 256 0.37 -5.36 9.32
C SER A 256 -0.66 -4.39 9.92
N SER A 257 -1.06 -4.59 11.18
CA SER A 257 -2.02 -3.75 11.92
C SER A 257 -3.36 -3.57 11.19
N PRO A 258 -4.15 -4.67 11.10
CA PRO A 258 -3.89 -6.01 11.66
C PRO A 258 -3.10 -6.93 10.71
N GLY A 259 -2.60 -8.03 11.25
CA GLY A 259 -2.02 -9.13 10.49
C GLY A 259 -0.70 -9.67 11.05
N PRO A 260 -0.13 -10.70 10.40
CA PRO A 260 1.14 -11.30 10.75
C PRO A 260 2.32 -10.35 10.49
N HIS A 261 3.44 -10.62 11.12
CA HIS A 261 4.63 -9.77 11.07
C HIS A 261 5.78 -10.36 10.23
N ASP A 262 5.53 -11.40 9.47
CA ASP A 262 6.53 -12.14 8.70
C ASP A 262 7.32 -11.21 7.76
N SER A 263 6.61 -10.29 7.11
CA SER A 263 7.17 -9.37 6.10
C SER A 263 7.70 -8.05 6.67
N LYS A 264 7.70 -7.87 8.00
CA LYS A 264 8.15 -6.63 8.65
C LYS A 264 9.60 -6.27 8.33
N HIS A 265 10.44 -7.28 8.07
CA HIS A 265 11.84 -7.12 7.69
C HIS A 265 12.05 -6.24 6.44
N LEU A 266 11.02 -6.08 5.58
CA LEU A 266 11.10 -5.26 4.37
C LEU A 266 11.37 -3.78 4.65
N PHE A 267 10.94 -3.25 5.79
CA PHE A 267 11.28 -1.87 6.18
C PHE A 267 12.79 -1.74 6.43
N LEU A 268 13.39 -2.69 7.16
CA LEU A 268 14.85 -2.70 7.36
C LEU A 268 15.59 -2.95 6.04
N HIS A 269 15.07 -3.82 5.19
CA HIS A 269 15.62 -4.06 3.85
C HIS A 269 15.66 -2.75 3.04
N PHE A 270 14.57 -1.98 3.02
CA PHE A 270 14.52 -0.68 2.33
C PHE A 270 15.61 0.27 2.83
N ILE A 271 15.80 0.37 4.15
CA ILE A 271 16.84 1.20 4.74
C ILE A 271 18.24 0.75 4.34
N ARG A 272 18.50 -0.56 4.31
CA ARG A 272 19.78 -1.13 3.85
C ARG A 272 20.05 -0.80 2.37
N VAL A 273 19.02 -0.92 1.52
CA VAL A 273 19.12 -0.56 0.10
C VAL A 273 19.49 0.93 -0.04
N ILE A 274 18.85 1.83 0.71
CA ILE A 274 19.19 3.26 0.71
C ILE A 274 20.66 3.49 1.10
N GLN A 275 21.13 2.83 2.16
CA GLN A 275 22.51 2.98 2.64
C GLN A 275 23.54 2.51 1.61
N LEU A 276 23.28 1.37 0.97
CA LEU A 276 24.14 0.83 -0.08
C LEU A 276 24.18 1.78 -1.28
N THR A 277 23.02 2.25 -1.74
CA THR A 277 22.94 3.18 -2.87
C THR A 277 23.75 4.45 -2.59
N LYS A 278 23.63 5.05 -1.40
CA LYS A 278 24.43 6.23 -1.01
C LYS A 278 25.92 5.96 -1.02
N LYS A 279 26.36 4.82 -0.48
CA LYS A 279 27.78 4.46 -0.44
C LYS A 279 28.40 4.41 -1.83
N TYR A 280 27.66 3.84 -2.81
CA TYR A 280 28.15 3.70 -4.19
C TYR A 280 27.91 4.93 -5.08
N SER A 281 27.14 5.91 -4.65
CA SER A 281 26.97 7.18 -5.38
C SER A 281 28.03 8.24 -5.04
N HIS A 282 28.86 8.01 -4.03
CA HIS A 282 29.91 8.91 -3.58
C HIS A 282 31.34 8.35 -3.81
N GLY A 283 31.47 7.23 -4.50
CA GLY A 283 32.72 6.68 -5.01
C GLY A 283 32.74 6.74 -6.55
#